data_8e1e78eff53cdb503e044ea0228ee6ed
#
_entry.id   8e1e78eff53cdb503e044ea0228ee6ed
#
_cell.length_a   1.000
_cell.length_b   1.000
_cell.length_c   1.000
_cell.angle_alpha   90.00
_cell.angle_beta   90.00
_cell.angle_gamma   90.00
#
_symmetry.space_group_name_H-M   'P 1'
#
loop_
_entity.id
_entity.type
_entity.pdbx_description
1 polymer ?
#
loop_
_entity_poly.entity_id
_entity_poly.type
_entity_poly.pdbx_seq_one_letter_code
_entity_poly.pdbx_strand_id
1 'polypeptide(L)'
;LSGSEQARLRPVIGLTTYLQQAQTGIWDVHASFLPGIYIEGVTLAGGIATLLPPQPVDAGIVEQILDGIDGLIVTGGRDVDPSAYGHDPHPATDVPDRVRDAWELALVAAAIRRHLPVLGICRGAQVLNVALGGTLHQHLPDVVGHTRHQQGNAVFTTSSIRTVAGGRLAGLIGESTTAQCYHHQAIDRLGDGLMISAFDAEGVIEAVELPGDDFVLAVQWHPEETLDDLRVFAGVVEAARAYTTERVN
;
A
#
# COMPACT_ATOMS: atom_id res chain seq x y z
N LEU A 1 16.69 -20.73 -19.03
CA LEU A 1 17.47 -20.43 -17.82
C LEU A 1 17.54 -21.69 -16.95
N SER A 2 18.71 -22.01 -16.40
CA SER A 2 18.85 -23.15 -15.48
C SER A 2 18.13 -22.84 -14.16
N GLY A 3 17.66 -23.87 -13.42
CA GLY A 3 16.98 -23.65 -12.14
C GLY A 3 17.83 -22.90 -11.11
N SER A 4 19.15 -22.87 -11.26
CA SER A 4 20.09 -22.11 -10.44
C SER A 4 20.16 -20.60 -10.84
N GLU A 5 19.82 -20.25 -12.07
CA GLU A 5 19.74 -18.86 -12.54
C GLU A 5 18.39 -18.21 -12.17
N GLN A 6 17.29 -18.97 -12.22
CA GLN A 6 15.97 -18.53 -11.75
C GLN A 6 15.98 -18.20 -10.25
N ALA A 7 16.71 -18.95 -9.45
CA ALA A 7 16.88 -18.69 -8.00
C ALA A 7 17.67 -17.39 -7.68
N ARG A 8 18.30 -16.77 -8.68
CA ARG A 8 19.12 -15.55 -8.54
C ARG A 8 18.41 -14.26 -9.00
N LEU A 9 17.29 -14.35 -9.71
CA LEU A 9 16.53 -13.17 -10.14
C LEU A 9 15.85 -12.54 -8.91
N ARG A 10 16.32 -11.35 -8.56
CA ARG A 10 15.69 -10.52 -7.54
C ARG A 10 14.64 -9.63 -8.23
N PRO A 11 13.37 -9.73 -7.84
CA PRO A 11 12.32 -8.94 -8.47
C PRO A 11 12.49 -7.44 -8.18
N VAL A 12 12.12 -6.61 -9.15
CA VAL A 12 12.11 -5.15 -9.03
C VAL A 12 10.75 -4.71 -8.49
N ILE A 13 10.74 -4.11 -7.31
CA ILE A 13 9.53 -3.63 -6.64
C ILE A 13 9.46 -2.10 -6.76
N GLY A 14 8.43 -1.60 -7.43
CA GLY A 14 8.12 -0.18 -7.51
C GLY A 14 7.49 0.32 -6.22
N LEU A 15 8.05 1.39 -5.64
CA LEU A 15 7.54 2.06 -4.45
C LEU A 15 7.02 3.45 -4.83
N THR A 16 5.74 3.75 -4.62
CA THR A 16 5.24 5.11 -4.83
C THR A 16 5.84 6.08 -3.81
N THR A 17 6.02 7.34 -4.18
CA THR A 17 6.72 8.32 -3.34
C THR A 17 5.91 9.57 -3.12
N TYR A 18 6.35 10.39 -2.17
CA TYR A 18 5.90 11.77 -2.03
C TYR A 18 6.53 12.66 -3.11
N LEU A 19 5.86 13.74 -3.48
CA LEU A 19 6.41 14.83 -4.30
C LEU A 19 5.93 16.15 -3.68
N GLN A 20 6.75 16.73 -2.81
CA GLN A 20 6.38 17.92 -2.05
C GLN A 20 7.61 18.73 -1.66
N GLN A 21 7.39 19.90 -1.02
CA GLN A 21 8.48 20.68 -0.49
C GLN A 21 9.27 19.89 0.56
N ALA A 22 10.58 19.82 0.37
CA ALA A 22 11.50 19.09 1.24
C ALA A 22 12.76 19.90 1.49
N GLN A 23 13.27 19.81 2.72
CA GLN A 23 14.50 20.48 3.13
C GLN A 23 15.61 19.45 3.36
N THR A 24 16.75 19.67 2.70
CA THR A 24 17.96 18.86 2.90
C THR A 24 19.20 19.76 2.89
N GLY A 25 19.88 19.85 4.03
CA GLY A 25 20.98 20.78 4.20
C GLY A 25 20.53 22.24 3.98
N ILE A 26 21.14 22.91 2.98
CA ILE A 26 20.79 24.29 2.61
C ILE A 26 19.68 24.38 1.54
N TRP A 27 19.24 23.24 1.02
CA TRP A 27 18.25 23.17 -0.06
C TRP A 27 16.85 23.05 0.52
N ASP A 28 15.95 23.91 0.07
CA ASP A 28 14.52 23.87 0.33
C ASP A 28 13.81 23.87 -1.03
N VAL A 29 13.49 22.69 -1.53
CA VAL A 29 13.08 22.45 -2.91
C VAL A 29 11.91 21.49 -2.99
N HIS A 30 11.16 21.57 -4.09
CA HIS A 30 10.17 20.55 -4.44
C HIS A 30 10.90 19.28 -4.86
N ALA A 31 10.75 18.19 -4.09
CA ALA A 31 11.51 16.97 -4.28
C ALA A 31 10.63 15.74 -4.07
N SER A 32 11.00 14.67 -4.78
CA SER A 32 10.42 13.36 -4.49
C SER A 32 11.27 12.64 -3.45
N PHE A 33 10.63 12.06 -2.47
CA PHE A 33 11.29 11.28 -1.41
C PHE A 33 10.36 10.21 -0.82
N LEU A 34 10.96 9.26 -0.12
CA LEU A 34 10.28 8.22 0.63
C LEU A 34 11.10 7.89 1.89
N PRO A 35 10.49 7.62 3.06
CA PRO A 35 11.24 7.11 4.20
C PRO A 35 12.01 5.84 3.84
N GLY A 36 13.31 5.82 4.20
CA GLY A 36 14.22 4.72 3.82
C GLY A 36 13.78 3.34 4.30
N ILE A 37 12.98 3.30 5.35
CA ILE A 37 12.47 2.06 5.95
C ILE A 37 11.61 1.22 4.97
N TYR A 38 10.89 1.85 4.02
CA TYR A 38 10.19 1.12 2.94
C TYR A 38 11.16 0.40 2.01
N ILE A 39 12.28 1.08 1.64
CA ILE A 39 13.34 0.50 0.82
C ILE A 39 13.99 -0.66 1.57
N GLU A 40 14.24 -0.48 2.87
CA GLU A 40 14.82 -1.50 3.74
C GLU A 40 13.91 -2.74 3.82
N GLY A 41 12.60 -2.58 3.99
CA GLY A 41 11.63 -3.68 3.99
C GLY A 41 11.70 -4.53 2.71
N VAL A 42 11.73 -3.88 1.53
CA VAL A 42 11.86 -4.57 0.24
C VAL A 42 13.21 -5.29 0.13
N THR A 43 14.30 -4.64 0.50
CA THR A 43 15.66 -5.21 0.33
C THR A 43 15.93 -6.35 1.28
N LEU A 44 15.46 -6.27 2.53
CA LEU A 44 15.53 -7.36 3.51
C LEU A 44 14.67 -8.56 3.08
N ALA A 45 13.53 -8.33 2.45
CA ALA A 45 12.69 -9.38 1.85
C ALA A 45 13.30 -9.99 0.57
N GLY A 46 14.43 -9.46 0.07
CA GLY A 46 15.16 -10.00 -1.09
C GLY A 46 14.75 -9.41 -2.44
N GLY A 47 14.00 -8.31 -2.47
CA GLY A 47 13.67 -7.53 -3.67
C GLY A 47 14.74 -6.48 -4.03
N ILE A 48 14.51 -5.78 -5.13
CA ILE A 48 15.22 -4.55 -5.53
C ILE A 48 14.19 -3.43 -5.50
N ALA A 49 14.40 -2.41 -4.67
CA ALA A 49 13.49 -1.27 -4.58
C ALA A 49 13.80 -0.24 -5.69
N THR A 50 12.74 0.22 -6.38
CA THR A 50 12.81 1.37 -7.29
C THR A 50 11.72 2.39 -6.92
N LEU A 51 12.04 3.67 -7.00
CA LEU A 51 11.12 4.73 -6.60
C LEU A 51 10.29 5.19 -7.80
N LEU A 52 9.00 5.34 -7.60
CA LEU A 52 8.03 5.80 -8.60
C LEU A 52 7.46 7.17 -8.18
N PRO A 53 8.14 8.28 -8.52
CA PRO A 53 7.65 9.60 -8.20
C PRO A 53 6.35 9.91 -8.97
N PRO A 54 5.41 10.67 -8.37
CA PRO A 54 4.21 11.12 -9.06
C PRO A 54 4.56 11.85 -10.35
N GLN A 55 3.85 11.50 -11.43
CA GLN A 55 4.02 12.06 -12.77
C GLN A 55 2.65 12.37 -13.38
N PRO A 56 2.58 13.21 -14.41
CA PRO A 56 1.33 13.37 -15.18
C PRO A 56 0.82 12.02 -15.68
N VAL A 57 -0.45 11.75 -15.45
CA VAL A 57 -1.07 10.46 -15.81
C VAL A 57 -1.35 10.43 -17.30
N ASP A 58 -0.72 9.46 -17.97
CA ASP A 58 -0.95 9.06 -19.35
C ASP A 58 -0.93 7.53 -19.40
N ALA A 59 -1.83 6.91 -20.15
CA ALA A 59 -1.92 5.45 -20.22
C ALA A 59 -0.62 4.82 -20.70
N GLY A 60 0.10 5.44 -21.64
CA GLY A 60 1.37 4.94 -22.13
C GLY A 60 2.49 5.02 -21.08
N ILE A 61 2.52 6.09 -20.28
CA ILE A 61 3.48 6.25 -19.18
C ILE A 61 3.26 5.17 -18.12
N VAL A 62 2.02 4.97 -17.69
CA VAL A 62 1.66 3.96 -16.68
C VAL A 62 2.08 2.56 -17.14
N GLU A 63 1.74 2.18 -18.38
CA GLU A 63 2.10 0.87 -18.92
C GLU A 63 3.63 0.68 -19.00
N GLN A 64 4.38 1.69 -19.46
CA GLN A 64 5.84 1.61 -19.54
C GLN A 64 6.51 1.51 -18.16
N ILE A 65 5.98 2.19 -17.15
CA ILE A 65 6.47 2.06 -15.77
C ILE A 65 6.23 0.64 -15.25
N LEU A 66 5.03 0.11 -15.46
CA LEU A 66 4.71 -1.26 -15.02
C LEU A 66 5.48 -2.34 -15.79
N ASP A 67 5.92 -2.07 -17.02
CA ASP A 67 6.83 -2.96 -17.76
C ASP A 67 8.21 -3.08 -17.09
N GLY A 68 8.62 -2.05 -16.36
CA GLY A 68 9.93 -1.98 -15.70
C GLY A 68 9.98 -2.57 -14.29
N ILE A 69 8.85 -3.05 -13.74
CA ILE A 69 8.76 -3.60 -12.38
C ILE A 69 8.07 -4.96 -12.36
N ASP A 70 8.30 -5.71 -11.30
CA ASP A 70 7.74 -7.04 -11.09
C ASP A 70 6.68 -7.08 -9.97
N GLY A 71 6.60 -6.00 -9.18
CA GLY A 71 5.59 -5.79 -8.15
C GLY A 71 5.47 -4.32 -7.78
N LEU A 72 4.33 -3.93 -7.24
CA LEU A 72 4.01 -2.55 -6.86
C LEU A 72 3.70 -2.47 -5.36
N ILE A 73 4.34 -1.54 -4.66
CA ILE A 73 3.95 -1.14 -3.30
C ILE A 73 3.44 0.30 -3.34
N VAL A 74 2.18 0.48 -2.98
CA VAL A 74 1.57 1.81 -2.77
C VAL A 74 1.75 2.18 -1.31
N THR A 75 2.54 3.22 -1.07
CA THR A 75 3.03 3.59 0.27
C THR A 75 2.04 4.46 1.03
N GLY A 76 2.27 4.60 2.34
CA GLY A 76 1.54 5.50 3.22
C GLY A 76 1.58 6.97 2.77
N GLY A 77 0.85 7.86 3.44
CA GLY A 77 0.84 9.28 3.12
C GLY A 77 -0.41 10.02 3.59
N ARG A 78 -0.63 11.21 3.04
CA ARG A 78 -1.80 12.05 3.32
C ARG A 78 -3.09 11.45 2.75
N ASP A 79 -4.20 12.02 3.14
CA ASP A 79 -5.54 11.59 2.76
C ASP A 79 -5.73 11.56 1.24
N VAL A 80 -6.53 10.59 0.80
CA VAL A 80 -7.01 10.52 -0.59
C VAL A 80 -8.10 11.58 -0.79
N ASP A 81 -8.08 12.30 -1.93
CA ASP A 81 -9.10 13.30 -2.26
C ASP A 81 -10.52 12.69 -2.20
N PRO A 82 -11.41 13.19 -1.34
CA PRO A 82 -12.78 12.70 -1.25
C PRO A 82 -13.55 12.73 -2.56
N SER A 83 -13.21 13.64 -3.47
CA SER A 83 -13.83 13.68 -4.79
C SER A 83 -13.56 12.42 -5.63
N ALA A 84 -12.47 11.68 -5.34
CA ALA A 84 -12.14 10.43 -6.02
C ALA A 84 -13.13 9.29 -5.73
N TYR A 85 -13.86 9.37 -4.61
CA TYR A 85 -14.90 8.42 -4.22
C TYR A 85 -16.28 9.07 -4.03
N GLY A 86 -16.47 10.27 -4.62
CA GLY A 86 -17.77 10.93 -4.76
C GLY A 86 -18.30 11.59 -3.48
N HIS A 87 -17.44 11.92 -2.53
CA HIS A 87 -17.81 12.58 -1.29
C HIS A 87 -17.31 14.04 -1.23
N ASP A 88 -18.02 14.86 -0.47
CA ASP A 88 -17.52 16.18 -0.06
C ASP A 88 -16.44 16.03 1.02
N PRO A 89 -15.46 16.96 1.10
CA PRO A 89 -14.38 16.86 2.08
C PRO A 89 -14.89 17.10 3.50
N HIS A 90 -14.49 16.25 4.42
CA HIS A 90 -14.68 16.45 5.86
C HIS A 90 -13.70 17.52 6.38
N PRO A 91 -14.07 18.32 7.40
CA PRO A 91 -13.18 19.38 7.95
C PRO A 91 -11.82 18.89 8.45
N ALA A 92 -11.71 17.60 8.85
CA ALA A 92 -10.47 16.98 9.30
C ALA A 92 -9.63 16.38 8.17
N THR A 93 -10.15 16.37 6.93
CA THR A 93 -9.40 15.82 5.79
C THR A 93 -8.23 16.73 5.43
N ASP A 94 -7.07 16.15 5.20
CA ASP A 94 -5.87 16.84 4.72
C ASP A 94 -6.12 17.51 3.36
N VAL A 95 -5.30 18.53 3.04
CA VAL A 95 -5.27 19.08 1.68
C VAL A 95 -4.78 17.97 0.73
N PRO A 96 -5.61 17.52 -0.24
CA PRO A 96 -5.29 16.39 -1.08
C PRO A 96 -4.10 16.65 -2.02
N ASP A 97 -3.29 15.65 -2.25
CA ASP A 97 -2.29 15.62 -3.33
C ASP A 97 -2.89 14.94 -4.57
N ARG A 98 -3.63 15.72 -5.36
CA ARG A 98 -4.35 15.23 -6.55
C ARG A 98 -3.44 14.64 -7.62
N VAL A 99 -2.18 15.08 -7.69
CA VAL A 99 -1.21 14.53 -8.65
C VAL A 99 -0.82 13.13 -8.23
N ARG A 100 -0.54 12.94 -6.94
CA ARG A 100 -0.24 11.64 -6.36
C ARG A 100 -1.46 10.71 -6.41
N ASP A 101 -2.66 11.21 -6.09
CA ASP A 101 -3.89 10.43 -6.15
C ASP A 101 -4.12 9.87 -7.57
N ALA A 102 -4.11 10.76 -8.58
CA ALA A 102 -4.29 10.34 -9.97
C ALA A 102 -3.24 9.31 -10.41
N TRP A 103 -1.97 9.53 -10.03
CA TRP A 103 -0.86 8.64 -10.32
C TRP A 103 -1.05 7.25 -9.71
N GLU A 104 -1.31 7.17 -8.42
CA GLU A 104 -1.44 5.89 -7.72
C GLU A 104 -2.72 5.14 -8.09
N LEU A 105 -3.85 5.83 -8.28
CA LEU A 105 -5.09 5.22 -8.78
C LEU A 105 -4.88 4.59 -10.15
N ALA A 106 -4.16 5.27 -11.06
CA ALA A 106 -3.87 4.74 -12.39
C ALA A 106 -2.92 3.53 -12.34
N LEU A 107 -1.86 3.60 -11.51
CA LEU A 107 -0.93 2.49 -11.31
C LEU A 107 -1.64 1.25 -10.76
N VAL A 108 -2.46 1.40 -9.72
CA VAL A 108 -3.19 0.29 -9.09
C VAL A 108 -4.16 -0.35 -10.09
N ALA A 109 -4.96 0.47 -10.78
CA ALA A 109 -5.91 -0.04 -11.77
C ALA A 109 -5.22 -0.81 -12.90
N ALA A 110 -4.07 -0.32 -13.39
CA ALA A 110 -3.31 -0.99 -14.44
C ALA A 110 -2.58 -2.23 -13.90
N ALA A 111 -2.00 -2.18 -12.70
CA ALA A 111 -1.34 -3.32 -12.07
C ALA A 111 -2.29 -4.52 -11.91
N ILE A 112 -3.51 -4.27 -11.41
CA ILE A 112 -4.54 -5.32 -11.26
C ILE A 112 -4.89 -5.93 -12.62
N ARG A 113 -5.13 -5.12 -13.66
CA ARG A 113 -5.43 -5.65 -15.01
C ARG A 113 -4.31 -6.50 -15.59
N ARG A 114 -3.07 -6.28 -15.16
CA ARG A 114 -1.87 -6.98 -15.62
C ARG A 114 -1.49 -8.16 -14.73
N HIS A 115 -2.28 -8.45 -13.71
CA HIS A 115 -1.96 -9.47 -12.70
C HIS A 115 -0.62 -9.21 -11.98
N LEU A 116 -0.15 -7.94 -11.98
CA LEU A 116 1.06 -7.54 -11.29
C LEU A 116 0.80 -7.56 -9.77
N PRO A 117 1.68 -8.18 -8.96
CA PRO A 117 1.56 -8.16 -7.51
C PRO A 117 1.48 -6.75 -6.92
N VAL A 118 0.49 -6.51 -6.07
CA VAL A 118 0.24 -5.21 -5.42
C VAL A 118 0.18 -5.38 -3.91
N LEU A 119 0.93 -4.56 -3.19
CA LEU A 119 0.79 -4.33 -1.76
C LEU A 119 0.42 -2.87 -1.49
N GLY A 120 -0.70 -2.64 -0.81
CA GLY A 120 -1.06 -1.31 -0.28
C GLY A 120 -0.68 -1.20 1.19
N ILE A 121 -0.04 -0.08 1.60
CA ILE A 121 0.32 0.20 2.99
C ILE A 121 -0.36 1.49 3.44
N CYS A 122 -1.15 1.43 4.51
CA CYS A 122 -1.88 2.53 5.12
C CYS A 122 -2.72 3.29 4.07
N ARG A 123 -2.31 4.47 3.63
CA ARG A 123 -2.95 5.17 2.52
C ARG A 123 -3.05 4.30 1.26
N GLY A 124 -2.06 3.43 1.01
CA GLY A 124 -2.09 2.49 -0.12
C GLY A 124 -3.29 1.52 -0.07
N ALA A 125 -3.75 1.12 1.12
CA ALA A 125 -4.98 0.33 1.27
C ALA A 125 -6.22 1.15 0.89
N GLN A 126 -6.24 2.41 1.24
CA GLN A 126 -7.31 3.34 0.89
C GLN A 126 -7.35 3.60 -0.62
N VAL A 127 -6.19 3.82 -1.25
CA VAL A 127 -6.06 3.98 -2.71
C VAL A 127 -6.55 2.72 -3.45
N LEU A 128 -6.15 1.52 -3.00
CA LEU A 128 -6.64 0.26 -3.58
C LEU A 128 -8.17 0.17 -3.50
N ASN A 129 -8.74 0.47 -2.33
CA ASN A 129 -10.19 0.44 -2.13
C ASN A 129 -10.91 1.42 -3.06
N VAL A 130 -10.43 2.66 -3.15
CA VAL A 130 -11.00 3.71 -4.01
C VAL A 130 -10.84 3.38 -5.49
N ALA A 131 -9.69 2.83 -5.91
CA ALA A 131 -9.45 2.41 -7.29
C ALA A 131 -10.46 1.35 -7.77
N LEU A 132 -11.01 0.56 -6.84
CA LEU A 132 -12.05 -0.44 -7.09
C LEU A 132 -13.47 0.05 -6.75
N GLY A 133 -13.65 1.36 -6.59
CA GLY A 133 -14.95 2.00 -6.39
C GLY A 133 -15.47 1.99 -4.95
N GLY A 134 -14.63 1.68 -3.97
CA GLY A 134 -14.95 1.76 -2.54
C GLY A 134 -14.98 3.19 -2.00
N THR A 135 -15.36 3.36 -0.73
CA THR A 135 -15.40 4.64 -0.02
C THR A 135 -14.60 4.59 1.29
N LEU A 136 -14.34 5.76 1.86
CA LEU A 136 -13.55 5.91 3.08
C LEU A 136 -14.34 6.64 4.17
N HIS A 137 -14.16 6.21 5.43
CA HIS A 137 -14.37 7.07 6.59
C HIS A 137 -13.27 8.12 6.59
N GLN A 138 -13.62 9.38 6.33
CA GLN A 138 -12.65 10.47 6.26
C GLN A 138 -12.09 10.89 7.62
N HIS A 139 -12.84 10.59 8.70
CA HIS A 139 -12.42 10.85 10.06
C HIS A 139 -12.90 9.72 10.98
N LEU A 140 -12.06 8.71 11.14
CA LEU A 140 -12.37 7.53 11.95
C LEU A 140 -12.79 7.83 13.39
N PRO A 141 -12.27 8.89 14.08
CA PRO A 141 -12.76 9.27 15.40
C PRO A 141 -14.26 9.55 15.50
N ASP A 142 -14.92 9.98 14.43
CA ASP A 142 -16.37 10.17 14.41
C ASP A 142 -17.13 8.83 14.43
N VAL A 143 -16.48 7.75 14.01
CA VAL A 143 -17.05 6.40 13.96
C VAL A 143 -16.81 5.65 15.27
N VAL A 144 -15.57 5.68 15.77
CA VAL A 144 -15.14 4.89 16.95
C VAL A 144 -15.17 5.70 18.25
N GLY A 145 -15.31 7.04 18.20
CA GLY A 145 -15.43 7.90 19.35
C GLY A 145 -14.13 8.26 20.05
N HIS A 146 -12.96 7.99 19.45
CA HIS A 146 -11.65 8.29 20.02
C HIS A 146 -10.54 8.37 18.96
N THR A 147 -9.35 8.81 19.34
CA THR A 147 -8.19 9.05 18.45
C THR A 147 -7.08 7.99 18.61
N ARG A 148 -7.38 6.77 19.07
CA ARG A 148 -6.34 5.76 19.37
C ARG A 148 -5.57 5.31 18.11
N HIS A 149 -6.17 5.35 16.92
CA HIS A 149 -5.51 4.99 15.66
C HIS A 149 -4.55 6.09 15.18
N GLN A 150 -4.69 7.33 15.66
CA GLN A 150 -3.78 8.45 15.38
C GLN A 150 -3.75 9.41 16.57
N GLN A 151 -2.78 9.28 17.45
CA GLN A 151 -2.63 10.14 18.61
C GLN A 151 -1.92 11.47 18.31
N GLY A 152 -1.45 11.66 17.07
CA GLY A 152 -0.71 12.85 16.67
C GLY A 152 0.80 12.75 16.89
N ASN A 153 1.52 13.80 16.51
CA ASN A 153 2.97 13.94 16.71
C ASN A 153 3.83 12.81 16.12
N ALA A 154 3.35 12.14 15.06
CA ALA A 154 4.00 10.99 14.42
C ALA A 154 4.34 9.83 15.40
N VAL A 155 3.52 9.68 16.46
CA VAL A 155 3.65 8.58 17.41
C VAL A 155 2.73 7.45 16.99
N PHE A 156 3.30 6.33 16.58
CA PHE A 156 2.56 5.12 16.25
C PHE A 156 1.93 4.50 17.49
N THR A 157 0.75 3.92 17.32
CA THR A 157 0.07 3.14 18.35
C THR A 157 0.08 1.66 17.98
N THR A 158 0.25 0.81 18.99
CA THR A 158 0.20 -0.64 18.78
C THR A 158 -1.25 -1.13 18.87
N SER A 159 -1.73 -1.75 17.81
CA SER A 159 -3.06 -2.36 17.73
C SER A 159 -2.96 -3.88 17.59
N SER A 160 -3.94 -4.59 18.17
CA SER A 160 -4.10 -6.04 17.97
C SER A 160 -4.98 -6.27 16.75
N ILE A 161 -4.43 -6.95 15.76
CA ILE A 161 -5.06 -7.24 14.49
C ILE A 161 -5.43 -8.73 14.43
N ARG A 162 -6.66 -9.02 14.02
CA ARG A 162 -7.15 -10.38 13.80
C ARG A 162 -7.44 -10.61 12.33
N THR A 163 -6.85 -11.64 11.75
CA THR A 163 -7.05 -12.01 10.36
C THR A 163 -8.35 -12.80 10.17
N VAL A 164 -8.88 -12.76 8.95
CA VAL A 164 -9.98 -13.61 8.51
C VAL A 164 -9.39 -14.94 8.02
N ALA A 165 -9.86 -16.05 8.58
CA ALA A 165 -9.36 -17.37 8.24
C ALA A 165 -9.57 -17.71 6.76
N GLY A 166 -8.58 -18.37 6.16
CA GLY A 166 -8.61 -18.80 4.75
C GLY A 166 -8.20 -17.72 3.75
N GLY A 167 -7.96 -16.48 4.19
CA GLY A 167 -7.41 -15.42 3.36
C GLY A 167 -5.89 -15.54 3.18
N ARG A 168 -5.37 -14.85 2.18
CA ARG A 168 -3.92 -14.75 1.89
C ARG A 168 -3.16 -14.21 3.10
N LEU A 169 -3.68 -13.12 3.69
CA LEU A 169 -3.04 -12.50 4.85
C LEU A 169 -2.91 -13.49 6.02
N ALA A 170 -3.96 -14.27 6.32
CA ALA A 170 -3.90 -15.29 7.36
C ALA A 170 -2.84 -16.37 7.06
N GLY A 171 -2.63 -16.70 5.79
CA GLY A 171 -1.55 -17.59 5.35
C GLY A 171 -0.16 -17.01 5.60
N LEU A 172 0.01 -15.68 5.51
CA LEU A 172 1.28 -15.01 5.72
C LEU A 172 1.61 -14.80 7.20
N ILE A 173 0.66 -14.25 7.99
CA ILE A 173 0.94 -13.78 9.36
C ILE A 173 0.26 -14.60 10.46
N GLY A 174 -0.54 -15.62 10.11
CA GLY A 174 -1.31 -16.42 11.06
C GLY A 174 -2.62 -15.73 11.47
N GLU A 175 -3.24 -16.20 12.56
CA GLU A 175 -4.58 -15.76 13.00
C GLU A 175 -4.61 -14.34 13.58
N SER A 176 -3.49 -13.84 14.08
CA SER A 176 -3.39 -12.51 14.67
C SER A 176 -1.96 -11.99 14.69
N THR A 177 -1.82 -10.67 14.76
CA THR A 177 -0.56 -9.97 14.97
C THR A 177 -0.77 -8.71 15.79
N THR A 178 0.33 -8.11 16.25
CA THR A 178 0.34 -6.71 16.72
C THR A 178 0.93 -5.83 15.63
N ALA A 179 0.34 -4.67 15.39
CA ALA A 179 0.73 -3.79 14.30
C ALA A 179 0.86 -2.34 14.75
N GLN A 180 1.72 -1.59 14.07
CA GLN A 180 1.92 -0.17 14.31
C GLN A 180 0.94 0.63 13.43
N CYS A 181 0.02 1.35 14.06
CA CYS A 181 -1.05 2.11 13.40
C CYS A 181 -0.81 3.62 13.55
N TYR A 182 -1.04 4.35 12.46
CA TYR A 182 -1.09 5.82 12.45
C TYR A 182 -1.99 6.29 11.32
N HIS A 183 -3.31 6.26 11.52
CA HIS A 183 -4.29 6.69 10.51
C HIS A 183 -5.55 7.25 11.19
N HIS A 184 -6.15 8.28 10.60
CA HIS A 184 -7.45 8.80 10.98
C HIS A 184 -8.53 8.56 9.92
N GLN A 185 -8.13 8.03 8.76
CA GLN A 185 -9.04 7.50 7.74
C GLN A 185 -9.03 5.97 7.77
N ALA A 186 -10.12 5.36 7.31
CA ALA A 186 -10.26 3.91 7.20
C ALA A 186 -11.20 3.57 6.04
N ILE A 187 -11.17 2.31 5.58
CA ILE A 187 -12.12 1.80 4.60
C ILE A 187 -13.52 1.80 5.22
N ASP A 188 -14.50 2.36 4.48
CA ASP A 188 -15.93 2.36 4.80
C ASP A 188 -16.64 1.27 3.98
N ARG A 189 -16.93 1.54 2.72
CA ARG A 189 -17.51 0.55 1.80
C ARG A 189 -16.39 -0.06 0.95
N LEU A 190 -16.38 -1.39 0.88
CA LEU A 190 -15.40 -2.11 0.04
C LEU A 190 -15.57 -1.78 -1.44
N GLY A 191 -14.44 -1.69 -2.13
CA GLY A 191 -14.36 -1.70 -3.58
C GLY A 191 -14.76 -3.05 -4.18
N ASP A 192 -15.08 -3.03 -5.47
CA ASP A 192 -15.57 -4.21 -6.19
C ASP A 192 -14.57 -5.37 -6.15
N GLY A 193 -15.03 -6.52 -5.74
CA GLY A 193 -14.26 -7.75 -5.64
C GLY A 193 -13.35 -7.87 -4.42
N LEU A 194 -13.14 -6.81 -3.64
CA LEU A 194 -12.35 -6.88 -2.41
C LEU A 194 -13.05 -7.70 -1.34
N MET A 195 -12.26 -8.43 -0.57
CA MET A 195 -12.67 -9.09 0.66
C MET A 195 -11.87 -8.53 1.85
N ILE A 196 -12.53 -8.47 3.00
CA ILE A 196 -11.86 -8.11 4.24
C ILE A 196 -10.98 -9.26 4.66
N SER A 197 -9.72 -8.99 4.98
CA SER A 197 -8.75 -9.99 5.46
C SER A 197 -8.26 -9.75 6.88
N ALA A 198 -8.53 -8.59 7.48
CA ALA A 198 -8.30 -8.37 8.91
C ALA A 198 -9.14 -7.23 9.49
N PHE A 199 -9.34 -7.30 10.81
CA PHE A 199 -9.97 -6.29 11.64
C PHE A 199 -9.15 -6.04 12.90
N ASP A 200 -9.32 -4.86 13.47
CA ASP A 200 -8.89 -4.60 14.84
C ASP A 200 -9.95 -5.09 15.86
N ALA A 201 -9.72 -4.78 17.15
CA ALA A 201 -10.64 -5.18 18.22
C ALA A 201 -11.98 -4.42 18.20
N GLU A 202 -12.09 -3.32 17.46
CA GLU A 202 -13.26 -2.45 17.36
C GLU A 202 -14.06 -2.70 16.07
N GLY A 203 -13.56 -3.60 15.21
CA GLY A 203 -14.17 -3.95 13.94
C GLY A 203 -13.77 -3.02 12.80
N VAL A 204 -12.78 -2.17 12.99
CA VAL A 204 -12.19 -1.35 11.91
C VAL A 204 -11.51 -2.28 10.91
N ILE A 205 -11.75 -2.06 9.63
CA ILE A 205 -11.11 -2.82 8.56
C ILE A 205 -9.62 -2.46 8.51
N GLU A 206 -8.79 -3.44 8.82
CA GLU A 206 -7.34 -3.27 8.87
C GLU A 206 -6.61 -3.91 7.70
N ALA A 207 -7.27 -4.82 6.95
CA ALA A 207 -6.71 -5.33 5.72
C ALA A 207 -7.79 -5.78 4.75
N VAL A 208 -7.48 -5.67 3.46
CA VAL A 208 -8.31 -6.15 2.35
C VAL A 208 -7.44 -6.86 1.31
N GLU A 209 -8.04 -7.80 0.59
CA GLU A 209 -7.37 -8.52 -0.50
C GLU A 209 -8.35 -8.83 -1.65
N LEU A 210 -7.84 -9.00 -2.86
CA LEU A 210 -8.60 -9.65 -3.94
C LEU A 210 -8.42 -11.17 -3.80
N PRO A 211 -9.54 -11.94 -3.87
CA PRO A 211 -9.48 -13.39 -3.91
C PRO A 211 -8.87 -13.89 -5.22
N GLY A 212 -8.32 -15.09 -5.19
CA GLY A 212 -7.71 -15.72 -6.36
C GLY A 212 -6.21 -15.87 -6.25
N ASP A 213 -5.56 -16.14 -7.39
CA ASP A 213 -4.12 -16.45 -7.43
C ASP A 213 -3.24 -15.20 -7.45
N ASP A 214 -3.76 -14.08 -7.93
CA ASP A 214 -3.04 -12.80 -7.99
C ASP A 214 -2.77 -12.25 -6.59
N PHE A 215 -1.56 -11.77 -6.38
CA PHE A 215 -1.21 -11.13 -5.11
C PHE A 215 -1.67 -9.67 -5.10
N VAL A 216 -2.87 -9.42 -4.60
CA VAL A 216 -3.37 -8.07 -4.31
C VAL A 216 -3.81 -8.05 -2.86
N LEU A 217 -3.01 -7.41 -2.03
CA LEU A 217 -3.17 -7.31 -0.59
C LEU A 217 -2.94 -5.87 -0.15
N ALA A 218 -3.72 -5.39 0.81
CA ALA A 218 -3.45 -4.11 1.43
C ALA A 218 -3.73 -4.14 2.92
N VAL A 219 -2.87 -3.47 3.67
CA VAL A 219 -2.93 -3.36 5.13
C VAL A 219 -3.05 -1.89 5.54
N GLN A 220 -3.88 -1.59 6.53
CA GLN A 220 -4.09 -0.22 7.02
C GLN A 220 -2.98 0.22 7.99
N TRP A 221 -2.31 -0.73 8.63
CA TRP A 221 -1.17 -0.48 9.50
C TRP A 221 0.14 -0.29 8.72
N HIS A 222 1.24 -0.04 9.43
CA HIS A 222 2.56 0.21 8.89
C HIS A 222 3.52 -0.98 9.16
N PRO A 223 3.58 -1.99 8.26
CA PRO A 223 4.48 -3.13 8.44
C PRO A 223 5.95 -2.72 8.35
N GLU A 224 6.28 -1.61 7.71
CA GLU A 224 7.62 -1.05 7.65
C GLU A 224 8.15 -0.60 9.02
N GLU A 225 7.28 -0.26 9.96
CA GLU A 225 7.66 0.14 11.32
C GLU A 225 8.04 -1.05 12.23
N THR A 226 7.98 -2.28 11.69
CA THR A 226 8.30 -3.51 12.43
C THR A 226 9.06 -4.48 11.53
N LEU A 227 10.27 -4.10 11.07
CA LEU A 227 11.06 -4.89 10.13
C LEU A 227 11.65 -6.21 10.73
N ASP A 228 11.48 -6.46 12.02
CA ASP A 228 11.70 -7.79 12.60
C ASP A 228 10.64 -8.80 12.11
N ASP A 229 9.51 -8.34 11.59
CA ASP A 229 8.48 -9.14 10.93
C ASP A 229 8.33 -8.75 9.45
N LEU A 230 9.03 -9.46 8.59
CA LEU A 230 9.04 -9.22 7.15
C LEU A 230 7.93 -9.95 6.37
N ARG A 231 7.04 -10.69 7.03
CA ARG A 231 6.11 -11.61 6.35
C ARG A 231 5.25 -10.93 5.28
N VAL A 232 4.80 -9.68 5.50
CA VAL A 232 4.02 -8.93 4.51
C VAL A 232 4.88 -8.51 3.31
N PHE A 233 6.10 -8.00 3.56
CA PHE A 233 7.05 -7.65 2.49
C PHE A 233 7.53 -8.90 1.74
N ALA A 234 7.81 -9.99 2.45
CA ALA A 234 8.19 -11.25 1.82
C ALA A 234 7.08 -11.78 0.91
N GLY A 235 5.81 -11.64 1.30
CA GLY A 235 4.67 -12.04 0.50
C GLY A 235 4.66 -11.39 -0.88
N VAL A 236 4.77 -10.05 -0.95
CA VAL A 236 4.77 -9.34 -2.25
C VAL A 236 6.04 -9.63 -3.05
N VAL A 237 7.21 -9.75 -2.40
CA VAL A 237 8.48 -10.05 -3.09
C VAL A 237 8.47 -11.46 -3.70
N GLU A 238 7.93 -12.47 -2.99
CA GLU A 238 7.78 -13.82 -3.53
C GLU A 238 6.78 -13.87 -4.69
N ALA A 239 5.65 -13.17 -4.57
CA ALA A 239 4.69 -13.06 -5.67
C ALA A 239 5.31 -12.39 -6.90
N ALA A 240 6.07 -11.31 -6.70
CA ALA A 240 6.80 -10.65 -7.77
C ALA A 240 7.84 -11.55 -8.44
N ARG A 241 8.51 -12.41 -7.68
CA ARG A 241 9.45 -13.40 -8.24
C ARG A 241 8.74 -14.44 -9.11
N ALA A 242 7.56 -14.90 -8.70
CA ALA A 242 6.73 -15.81 -9.50
C ALA A 242 6.29 -15.12 -10.80
N TYR A 243 5.80 -13.88 -10.71
CA TYR A 243 5.38 -13.06 -11.86
C TYR A 243 6.50 -12.87 -12.89
N THR A 244 7.74 -12.55 -12.42
CA THR A 244 8.92 -12.44 -13.31
C THR A 244 9.19 -13.74 -14.05
N THR A 245 9.06 -14.88 -13.36
CA THR A 245 9.33 -16.19 -13.94
C THR A 245 8.34 -16.52 -15.07
N GLU A 246 7.06 -16.17 -14.89
CA GLU A 246 6.02 -16.38 -15.90
C GLU A 246 6.20 -15.49 -17.13
N ARG A 247 6.70 -14.27 -16.97
CA ARG A 247 6.97 -13.33 -18.10
C ARG A 247 8.18 -13.74 -18.96
N VAL A 248 9.10 -14.51 -18.42
CA VAL A 248 10.36 -14.90 -19.12
C VAL A 248 10.20 -16.24 -19.83
N ASN A 249 9.19 -17.04 -19.51
CA ASN A 249 8.87 -18.33 -20.16
C ASN A 249 7.83 -18.15 -21.29
#